data_b436a77076c3df9bffae6b63c765afac
#
_entry.id   b436a77076c3df9bffae6b63c765afac
#
_cell.length_a   1.000
_cell.length_b   1.000
_cell.length_c   1.000
_cell.angle_alpha   90.00
_cell.angle_beta   90.00
_cell.angle_gamma   90.00
#
_symmetry.space_group_name_H-M   'P 1'
#
loop_
_entity.id
_entity.type
_entity.pdbx_description
1 polymer ?
#
loop_
_entity_poly.entity_id
_entity_poly.type
_entity_poly.pdbx_seq_one_letter_code
_entity_poly.pdbx_strand_id
1 'polypeptide(L)'
;MYKKEIFRDLDKKYNSHLYTGLLGFFMNQCHKRLENFSNNNKHFNKILEIGAGSAPHYSYIKHSYDEYHIAETSDYAEDFHKNNPKVKLIKYDGKKLPYEDETFDRIIISHCLEHILSPEEFIQEMMRKLNKGGILSISLPTDPGLAWRLGRLFIKFFTIKKTYNISGEEFNYMNATEHVNSIFNLISIIRFNYKGKFKEDFYPLKLKMSDINLFYNVHIHK
;
A
#
# COMPACT_ATOMS: atom_id res chain seq x y z
N MET A 1 -25.72 3.41 9.03
CA MET A 1 -25.12 4.67 9.48
C MET A 1 -24.21 4.47 10.70
N TYR A 2 -24.66 3.93 11.81
CA TYR A 2 -23.89 3.67 13.05
C TYR A 2 -22.59 2.86 12.85
N LYS A 3 -22.60 1.83 11.99
CA LYS A 3 -21.40 1.00 11.71
C LYS A 3 -20.27 1.75 11.00
N LYS A 4 -20.56 2.69 10.10
CA LYS A 4 -19.54 3.44 9.35
C LYS A 4 -18.74 4.42 10.22
N GLU A 5 -19.34 5.02 11.24
CA GLU A 5 -18.63 5.97 12.14
C GLU A 5 -17.70 5.25 13.10
N ILE A 6 -18.18 4.15 13.73
CA ILE A 6 -17.34 3.35 14.63
C ILE A 6 -16.11 2.81 13.89
N PHE A 7 -16.27 2.31 12.68
CA PHE A 7 -15.15 1.78 11.89
C PHE A 7 -14.20 2.87 11.41
N ARG A 8 -14.67 4.08 11.11
CA ARG A 8 -13.79 5.19 10.71
C ARG A 8 -12.87 5.66 11.84
N ASP A 9 -13.37 5.75 13.07
CA ASP A 9 -12.54 6.16 14.23
C ASP A 9 -11.59 5.03 14.65
N LEU A 10 -12.02 3.79 14.48
CA LEU A 10 -11.21 2.60 14.67
C LEU A 10 -10.07 2.51 13.66
N ASP A 11 -10.36 2.77 12.40
CA ASP A 11 -9.39 2.78 11.31
C ASP A 11 -8.30 3.83 11.54
N LYS A 12 -8.66 5.04 11.98
CA LYS A 12 -7.67 6.04 12.39
C LYS A 12 -6.77 5.57 13.53
N LYS A 13 -7.34 4.98 14.59
CA LYS A 13 -6.57 4.43 15.71
C LYS A 13 -5.71 3.26 15.28
N TYR A 14 -6.25 2.35 14.47
CA TYR A 14 -5.53 1.19 13.95
C TYR A 14 -4.34 1.64 13.12
N ASN A 15 -4.55 2.52 12.16
CA ASN A 15 -3.49 3.07 11.30
C ASN A 15 -2.40 3.79 12.10
N SER A 16 -2.74 4.52 13.16
CA SER A 16 -1.74 5.16 14.03
C SER A 16 -0.87 4.16 14.79
N HIS A 17 -1.40 2.97 15.14
CA HIS A 17 -0.67 1.92 15.85
C HIS A 17 0.12 0.99 14.91
N LEU A 18 -0.23 0.91 13.63
CA LEU A 18 0.48 0.08 12.64
C LEU A 18 1.97 0.40 12.56
N TYR A 19 2.34 1.64 12.84
CA TYR A 19 3.73 2.11 12.77
C TYR A 19 4.44 2.15 14.12
N THR A 20 3.88 1.52 15.16
CA THR A 20 4.48 1.48 16.51
C THR A 20 4.89 0.06 16.92
N GLY A 21 5.86 -0.05 17.83
CA GLY A 21 6.32 -1.33 18.37
C GLY A 21 6.84 -2.31 17.33
N LEU A 22 6.63 -3.62 17.58
CA LEU A 22 7.09 -4.70 16.69
C LEU A 22 6.41 -4.65 15.31
N LEU A 23 5.12 -4.36 15.28
CA LEU A 23 4.37 -4.24 14.02
C LEU A 23 4.93 -3.08 13.19
N GLY A 24 5.17 -1.92 13.83
CA GLY A 24 5.80 -0.76 13.18
C GLY A 24 7.19 -1.07 12.64
N PHE A 25 7.97 -1.90 13.32
CA PHE A 25 9.25 -2.36 12.77
C PHE A 25 9.06 -3.06 11.43
N PHE A 26 8.13 -4.01 11.31
CA PHE A 26 7.88 -4.74 10.07
C PHE A 26 7.32 -3.82 8.97
N MET A 27 6.37 -2.93 9.31
CA MET A 27 5.81 -1.94 8.38
C MET A 27 6.89 -1.01 7.82
N ASN A 28 7.76 -0.48 8.69
CA ASN A 28 8.88 0.37 8.29
C ASN A 28 9.86 -0.36 7.37
N GLN A 29 10.14 -1.64 7.64
CA GLN A 29 11.00 -2.46 6.76
C GLN A 29 10.35 -2.70 5.40
N CYS A 30 9.05 -2.85 5.32
CA CYS A 30 8.32 -3.00 4.08
C CYS A 30 8.54 -1.77 3.16
N HIS A 31 8.35 -0.55 3.67
CA HIS A 31 8.61 0.68 2.93
C HIS A 31 10.08 0.82 2.49
N LYS A 32 11.03 0.55 3.41
CA LYS A 32 12.48 0.58 3.08
C LYS A 32 12.82 -0.39 1.95
N ARG A 33 12.20 -1.56 1.93
CA ARG A 33 12.45 -2.57 0.90
C ARG A 33 11.82 -2.20 -0.43
N LEU A 34 10.66 -1.57 -0.43
CA LEU A 34 10.04 -1.03 -1.64
C LEU A 34 10.95 0.02 -2.32
N GLU A 35 11.80 0.72 -1.55
CA GLU A 35 12.76 1.68 -2.09
C GLU A 35 14.10 1.05 -2.53
N ASN A 36 14.36 -0.22 -2.26
CA ASN A 36 15.63 -0.89 -2.61
C ASN A 36 15.67 -1.46 -4.05
N PHE A 37 14.85 -0.98 -4.98
CA PHE A 37 14.75 -1.52 -6.34
C PHE A 37 15.73 -0.90 -7.34
N SER A 38 16.30 0.26 -7.04
CA SER A 38 17.23 0.97 -7.92
C SER A 38 18.37 1.63 -7.14
N ASN A 39 19.40 2.08 -7.85
CA ASN A 39 20.45 2.92 -7.26
C ASN A 39 19.84 4.23 -6.75
N ASN A 40 20.33 4.71 -5.60
CA ASN A 40 19.89 5.96 -4.97
C ASN A 40 20.08 7.21 -5.86
N ASN A 41 20.85 7.10 -6.95
CA ASN A 41 21.12 8.18 -7.90
C ASN A 41 20.06 8.32 -9.01
N LYS A 42 18.97 7.53 -8.98
CA LYS A 42 17.91 7.66 -9.96
C LYS A 42 17.11 8.94 -9.70
N HIS A 43 16.81 9.68 -10.75
CA HIS A 43 15.94 10.86 -10.74
C HIS A 43 14.62 10.53 -11.44
N PHE A 44 13.51 11.02 -10.93
CA PHE A 44 12.19 10.95 -11.55
C PHE A 44 11.62 12.35 -11.70
N ASN A 45 11.11 12.72 -12.87
CA ASN A 45 10.46 14.03 -13.01
C ASN A 45 9.17 14.07 -12.18
N LYS A 46 8.31 13.05 -12.34
CA LYS A 46 7.04 13.00 -11.62
C LYS A 46 6.79 11.63 -10.98
N ILE A 47 6.42 11.67 -9.70
CA ILE A 47 6.01 10.52 -8.91
C ILE A 47 4.55 10.68 -8.50
N LEU A 48 3.79 9.58 -8.53
CA LEU A 48 2.44 9.49 -7.97
C LEU A 48 2.41 8.41 -6.90
N GLU A 49 1.95 8.73 -5.71
CA GLU A 49 1.58 7.77 -4.66
C GLU A 49 0.05 7.70 -4.54
N ILE A 50 -0.51 6.49 -4.60
CA ILE A 50 -1.96 6.27 -4.58
C ILE A 50 -2.35 5.57 -3.28
N GLY A 51 -3.41 6.07 -2.63
CA GLY A 51 -3.87 5.53 -1.35
C GLY A 51 -2.81 5.70 -0.27
N ALA A 52 -2.16 6.86 -0.22
CA ALA A 52 -1.04 7.13 0.67
C ALA A 52 -1.43 7.14 2.17
N GLY A 53 -2.71 7.24 2.50
CA GLY A 53 -3.17 7.44 3.86
C GLY A 53 -2.53 8.67 4.49
N SER A 54 -1.82 8.51 5.61
CA SER A 54 -1.03 9.58 6.24
C SER A 54 0.35 9.80 5.59
N ALA A 55 0.60 9.23 4.42
CA ALA A 55 1.83 9.28 3.64
C ALA A 55 3.10 8.76 4.36
N PRO A 56 3.06 7.63 5.08
CA PRO A 56 4.22 7.11 5.78
C PRO A 56 5.37 6.74 4.83
N HIS A 57 5.05 6.32 3.59
CA HIS A 57 6.04 5.92 2.61
C HIS A 57 6.94 7.07 2.17
N TYR A 58 6.44 8.30 2.14
CA TYR A 58 7.18 9.48 1.71
C TYR A 58 8.53 9.64 2.45
N SER A 59 8.60 9.31 3.74
CA SER A 59 9.83 9.39 4.54
C SER A 59 10.92 8.39 4.13
N TYR A 60 10.59 7.40 3.31
CA TYR A 60 11.52 6.37 2.84
C TYR A 60 12.04 6.60 1.43
N ILE A 61 11.52 7.59 0.70
CA ILE A 61 11.97 7.94 -0.65
C ILE A 61 13.47 8.27 -0.63
N LYS A 62 14.24 7.56 -1.47
CA LYS A 62 15.72 7.67 -1.52
C LYS A 62 16.26 8.36 -2.76
N HIS A 63 15.45 8.47 -3.79
CA HIS A 63 15.82 9.08 -5.08
C HIS A 63 15.31 10.52 -5.17
N SER A 64 15.90 11.31 -6.04
CA SER A 64 15.46 12.68 -6.30
C SER A 64 14.24 12.70 -7.23
N TYR A 65 13.47 13.76 -7.14
CA TYR A 65 12.30 14.00 -8.00
C TYR A 65 12.04 15.50 -8.13
N ASP A 66 11.31 15.88 -9.20
CA ASP A 66 10.87 17.26 -9.38
C ASP A 66 9.49 17.48 -8.75
N GLU A 67 8.54 16.57 -9.00
CA GLU A 67 7.18 16.66 -8.48
C GLU A 67 6.77 15.34 -7.79
N TYR A 68 6.16 15.48 -6.60
CA TYR A 68 5.54 14.37 -5.89
C TYR A 68 4.06 14.62 -5.71
N HIS A 69 3.25 13.71 -6.22
CA HIS A 69 1.80 13.78 -6.16
C HIS A 69 1.25 12.68 -5.27
N ILE A 70 0.23 12.98 -4.50
CA ILE A 70 -0.55 12.02 -3.73
C ILE A 70 -1.99 12.07 -4.24
N ALA A 71 -2.53 10.90 -4.59
CA ALA A 71 -3.94 10.72 -4.88
C ALA A 71 -4.59 9.89 -3.75
N GLU A 72 -5.54 10.49 -3.03
CA GLU A 72 -6.17 9.90 -1.86
C GLU A 72 -7.69 10.12 -1.88
N THR A 73 -8.46 9.13 -1.44
CA THR A 73 -9.93 9.20 -1.37
C THR A 73 -10.43 9.78 -0.06
N SER A 74 -9.62 9.68 0.99
CA SER A 74 -9.91 10.13 2.35
C SER A 74 -9.20 11.45 2.69
N ASP A 75 -9.46 11.97 3.89
CA ASP A 75 -8.82 13.18 4.41
C ASP A 75 -7.50 12.88 5.16
N TYR A 76 -7.01 11.64 5.15
CA TYR A 76 -5.83 11.23 5.92
C TYR A 76 -4.54 11.94 5.51
N ALA A 77 -4.39 12.29 4.23
CA ALA A 77 -3.21 12.97 3.71
C ALA A 77 -3.23 14.50 3.93
N GLU A 78 -4.33 15.09 4.42
CA GLU A 78 -4.43 16.55 4.55
C GLU A 78 -3.44 17.14 5.55
N ASP A 79 -3.28 16.49 6.71
CA ASP A 79 -2.32 16.95 7.72
C ASP A 79 -0.87 16.80 7.26
N PHE A 80 -0.58 15.73 6.50
CA PHE A 80 0.72 15.58 5.85
C PHE A 80 0.95 16.70 4.83
N HIS A 81 -0.02 16.98 3.97
CA HIS A 81 0.07 18.02 2.95
C HIS A 81 0.27 19.44 3.54
N LYS A 82 -0.42 19.77 4.63
CA LYS A 82 -0.21 21.05 5.35
C LYS A 82 1.25 21.26 5.75
N ASN A 83 1.93 20.19 6.18
CA ASN A 83 3.33 20.23 6.59
C ASN A 83 4.31 20.06 5.41
N ASN A 84 3.84 19.64 4.24
CA ASN A 84 4.61 19.40 3.03
C ASN A 84 3.95 20.06 1.80
N PRO A 85 3.87 21.40 1.72
CA PRO A 85 3.08 22.11 0.71
C PRO A 85 3.62 21.95 -0.72
N LYS A 86 4.86 21.44 -0.87
CA LYS A 86 5.43 21.11 -2.20
C LYS A 86 4.88 19.82 -2.79
N VAL A 87 4.31 18.94 -1.97
CA VAL A 87 3.64 17.72 -2.42
C VAL A 87 2.24 18.08 -2.92
N LYS A 88 1.89 17.67 -4.13
CA LYS A 88 0.55 17.93 -4.68
C LYS A 88 -0.43 16.88 -4.18
N LEU A 89 -1.41 17.29 -3.38
CA LEU A 89 -2.49 16.42 -2.91
C LEU A 89 -3.71 16.55 -3.82
N ILE A 90 -4.20 15.40 -4.32
CA ILE A 90 -5.42 15.30 -5.11
C ILE A 90 -6.38 14.36 -4.40
N LYS A 91 -7.53 14.89 -4.04
CA LYS A 91 -8.65 14.10 -3.57
C LYS A 91 -9.47 13.63 -4.77
N TYR A 92 -9.69 12.32 -4.90
CA TYR A 92 -10.45 11.74 -5.99
C TYR A 92 -11.48 10.73 -5.49
N ASP A 93 -12.36 10.26 -6.36
CA ASP A 93 -13.50 9.39 -5.98
C ASP A 93 -13.16 7.88 -5.97
N GLY A 94 -11.90 7.52 -6.18
CA GLY A 94 -11.45 6.13 -6.26
C GLY A 94 -11.74 5.43 -7.59
N LYS A 95 -12.31 6.15 -8.57
CA LYS A 95 -12.71 5.58 -9.88
C LYS A 95 -11.73 5.94 -10.98
N LYS A 96 -11.52 7.22 -11.22
CA LYS A 96 -10.64 7.70 -12.30
C LYS A 96 -9.71 8.78 -11.80
N LEU A 97 -8.41 8.57 -12.04
CA LEU A 97 -7.40 9.59 -11.75
C LEU A 97 -7.48 10.74 -12.75
N PRO A 98 -7.45 11.99 -12.26
CA PRO A 98 -7.55 13.19 -13.12
C PRO A 98 -6.19 13.54 -13.77
N TYR A 99 -5.55 12.57 -14.39
CA TYR A 99 -4.28 12.73 -15.08
C TYR A 99 -4.36 12.13 -16.49
N GLU A 100 -3.59 12.69 -17.40
CA GLU A 100 -3.39 12.13 -18.74
C GLU A 100 -2.54 10.85 -18.69
N ASP A 101 -2.60 10.06 -19.76
CA ASP A 101 -1.71 8.92 -19.91
C ASP A 101 -0.26 9.39 -20.09
N GLU A 102 0.71 8.54 -19.78
CA GLU A 102 2.15 8.83 -19.89
C GLU A 102 2.57 10.11 -19.13
N THR A 103 2.10 10.26 -17.88
CA THR A 103 2.37 11.45 -17.05
C THR A 103 3.47 11.20 -16.01
N PHE A 104 3.60 9.97 -15.49
CA PHE A 104 4.46 9.66 -14.34
C PHE A 104 5.62 8.75 -14.71
N ASP A 105 6.78 9.02 -14.13
CA ASP A 105 7.96 8.14 -14.25
C ASP A 105 7.90 7.01 -13.23
N ARG A 106 7.23 7.25 -12.10
CA ARG A 106 7.01 6.27 -11.05
C ARG A 106 5.62 6.39 -10.45
N ILE A 107 4.95 5.26 -10.27
CA ILE A 107 3.71 5.17 -9.47
C ILE A 107 3.95 4.22 -8.31
N ILE A 108 3.51 4.61 -7.11
CA ILE A 108 3.67 3.86 -5.87
C ILE A 108 2.28 3.51 -5.34
N ILE A 109 2.08 2.23 -5.00
CA ILE A 109 0.86 1.71 -4.36
C ILE A 109 1.31 0.91 -3.15
N SER A 110 1.13 1.46 -1.95
CA SER A 110 1.55 0.79 -0.72
C SER A 110 0.35 0.50 0.16
N HIS A 111 0.05 -0.78 0.39
CA HIS A 111 -1.10 -1.22 1.21
C HIS A 111 -2.43 -0.59 0.78
N CYS A 112 -2.71 -0.63 -0.53
CA CYS A 112 -3.92 -0.07 -1.11
C CYS A 112 -4.59 -1.04 -2.10
N LEU A 113 -3.83 -1.79 -2.90
CA LEU A 113 -4.37 -2.62 -3.96
C LEU A 113 -5.26 -3.77 -3.44
N GLU A 114 -5.02 -4.24 -2.22
CA GLU A 114 -5.84 -5.25 -1.55
C GLU A 114 -7.28 -4.80 -1.29
N HIS A 115 -7.54 -3.49 -1.30
CA HIS A 115 -8.85 -2.88 -1.09
C HIS A 115 -9.60 -2.58 -2.41
N ILE A 116 -8.95 -2.71 -3.56
CA ILE A 116 -9.51 -2.33 -4.87
C ILE A 116 -10.37 -3.45 -5.44
N LEU A 117 -11.63 -3.17 -5.78
CA LEU A 117 -12.58 -4.18 -6.27
C LEU A 117 -12.18 -4.80 -7.63
N SER A 118 -11.59 -4.01 -8.53
CA SER A 118 -11.12 -4.47 -9.85
C SER A 118 -9.60 -4.24 -9.97
N PRO A 119 -8.76 -5.07 -9.28
CA PRO A 119 -7.31 -4.80 -9.19
C PRO A 119 -6.59 -4.92 -10.53
N GLU A 120 -7.05 -5.78 -11.43
CA GLU A 120 -6.46 -5.93 -12.77
C GLU A 120 -6.65 -4.67 -13.63
N GLU A 121 -7.88 -4.15 -13.70
CA GLU A 121 -8.19 -2.92 -14.42
C GLU A 121 -7.45 -1.72 -13.83
N PHE A 122 -7.37 -1.69 -12.50
CA PHE A 122 -6.65 -0.63 -11.78
C PHE A 122 -5.15 -0.65 -12.10
N ILE A 123 -4.49 -1.80 -12.09
CA ILE A 123 -3.07 -1.93 -12.48
C ILE A 123 -2.88 -1.51 -13.95
N GLN A 124 -3.79 -1.92 -14.85
CA GLN A 124 -3.73 -1.53 -16.26
C GLN A 124 -3.86 -0.01 -16.43
N GLU A 125 -4.74 0.66 -15.66
CA GLU A 125 -4.83 2.12 -15.66
C GLU A 125 -3.52 2.75 -15.18
N MET A 126 -2.94 2.27 -14.09
CA MET A 126 -1.64 2.78 -13.60
C MET A 126 -0.54 2.60 -14.63
N MET A 127 -0.51 1.47 -15.32
CA MET A 127 0.45 1.24 -16.40
C MET A 127 0.26 2.20 -17.58
N ARG A 128 -0.98 2.60 -17.89
CA ARG A 128 -1.20 3.66 -18.90
C ARG A 128 -0.66 5.01 -18.46
N LYS A 129 -0.86 5.38 -17.17
CA LYS A 129 -0.39 6.66 -16.59
C LYS A 129 1.14 6.78 -16.50
N LEU A 130 1.86 5.66 -16.53
CA LEU A 130 3.31 5.67 -16.57
C LEU A 130 3.85 6.09 -17.95
N ASN A 131 4.95 6.83 -17.94
CA ASN A 131 5.78 7.09 -19.09
C ASN A 131 6.43 5.80 -19.60
N LYS A 132 6.89 5.78 -20.86
CA LYS A 132 7.73 4.70 -21.40
C LYS A 132 8.98 4.54 -20.53
N GLY A 133 9.27 3.32 -20.08
CA GLY A 133 10.37 3.04 -19.15
C GLY A 133 10.08 3.41 -17.68
N GLY A 134 8.84 3.83 -17.38
CA GLY A 134 8.38 4.10 -16.04
C GLY A 134 8.20 2.83 -15.19
N ILE A 135 8.01 3.00 -13.88
CA ILE A 135 7.97 1.90 -12.90
C ILE A 135 6.74 2.01 -12.03
N LEU A 136 5.95 0.93 -11.97
CA LEU A 136 4.92 0.73 -10.96
C LEU A 136 5.50 -0.06 -9.79
N SER A 137 5.52 0.54 -8.61
CA SER A 137 6.01 -0.05 -7.36
C SER A 137 4.84 -0.38 -6.44
N ILE A 138 4.63 -1.65 -6.13
CA ILE A 138 3.50 -2.11 -5.30
C ILE A 138 4.02 -2.83 -4.08
N SER A 139 3.48 -2.52 -2.90
CA SER A 139 3.70 -3.22 -1.65
C SER A 139 2.39 -3.73 -1.08
N LEU A 140 2.33 -5.01 -0.72
CA LEU A 140 1.12 -5.71 -0.28
C LEU A 140 1.36 -6.52 0.99
N PRO A 141 0.37 -6.59 1.91
CA PRO A 141 0.37 -7.61 2.94
C PRO A 141 0.15 -8.99 2.30
N THR A 142 0.75 -10.02 2.87
CA THR A 142 0.54 -11.40 2.37
C THR A 142 -0.73 -12.05 2.94
N ASP A 143 -1.75 -11.27 3.16
CA ASP A 143 -3.06 -11.72 3.62
C ASP A 143 -3.80 -12.52 2.51
N PRO A 144 -4.35 -13.72 2.78
CA PRO A 144 -4.47 -14.46 4.04
C PRO A 144 -3.40 -15.54 4.27
N GLY A 145 -2.14 -15.29 3.98
CA GLY A 145 -1.04 -16.21 4.23
C GLY A 145 -0.94 -16.64 5.71
N LEU A 146 -0.29 -17.77 5.96
CA LEU A 146 -0.21 -18.36 7.32
C LEU A 146 0.42 -17.41 8.33
N ALA A 147 1.55 -16.78 7.98
CA ALA A 147 2.22 -15.83 8.87
C ALA A 147 1.32 -14.63 9.22
N TRP A 148 0.58 -14.11 8.23
CA TRP A 148 -0.37 -13.04 8.43
C TRP A 148 -1.55 -13.44 9.33
N ARG A 149 -2.12 -14.63 9.13
CA ARG A 149 -3.19 -15.18 10.00
C ARG A 149 -2.73 -15.37 11.44
N LEU A 150 -1.51 -15.85 11.66
CA LEU A 150 -0.93 -15.98 13.00
C LEU A 150 -0.75 -14.61 13.66
N GLY A 151 -0.27 -13.61 12.93
CA GLY A 151 -0.18 -12.22 13.38
C GLY A 151 -1.53 -11.64 13.80
N ARG A 152 -2.58 -11.86 12.98
CA ARG A 152 -3.95 -11.44 13.31
C ARG A 152 -4.50 -12.13 14.56
N LEU A 153 -4.25 -13.44 14.73
CA LEU A 153 -4.64 -14.15 15.95
C LEU A 153 -3.96 -13.57 17.18
N PHE A 154 -2.66 -13.28 17.10
CA PHE A 154 -1.94 -12.63 18.18
C PHE A 154 -2.55 -11.26 18.52
N ILE A 155 -2.78 -10.40 17.54
CA ILE A 155 -3.43 -9.09 17.74
C ILE A 155 -4.82 -9.27 18.35
N LYS A 156 -5.63 -10.20 17.84
CA LYS A 156 -6.98 -10.48 18.32
C LYS A 156 -7.00 -10.85 19.79
N PHE A 157 -6.09 -11.72 20.26
CA PHE A 157 -6.11 -12.20 21.63
C PHE A 157 -5.46 -11.23 22.63
N PHE A 158 -4.41 -10.53 22.22
CA PHE A 158 -3.58 -9.76 23.15
C PHE A 158 -3.75 -8.25 23.05
N THR A 159 -4.22 -7.72 21.92
CA THR A 159 -4.18 -6.29 21.68
C THR A 159 -5.57 -5.67 21.51
N ILE A 160 -6.50 -6.35 20.85
CA ILE A 160 -7.75 -5.75 20.39
C ILE A 160 -8.61 -5.19 21.50
N LYS A 161 -8.94 -6.01 22.51
CA LYS A 161 -9.80 -5.58 23.59
C LYS A 161 -9.17 -4.48 24.43
N LYS A 162 -7.85 -4.57 24.65
CA LYS A 162 -7.10 -3.62 25.49
C LYS A 162 -6.87 -2.27 24.81
N THR A 163 -6.58 -2.28 23.53
CA THR A 163 -6.13 -1.07 22.80
C THR A 163 -7.27 -0.42 22.02
N TYR A 164 -8.16 -1.21 21.43
CA TYR A 164 -9.20 -0.72 20.53
C TYR A 164 -10.61 -0.81 21.08
N ASN A 165 -10.80 -1.51 22.19
CA ASN A 165 -12.10 -1.72 22.84
C ASN A 165 -13.17 -2.30 21.90
N ILE A 166 -12.78 -3.21 21.00
CA ILE A 166 -13.66 -3.95 20.12
C ILE A 166 -13.63 -5.45 20.40
N SER A 167 -14.67 -6.13 19.98
CA SER A 167 -14.74 -7.59 20.05
C SER A 167 -13.89 -8.26 18.97
N GLY A 168 -13.57 -9.52 19.17
CA GLY A 168 -12.89 -10.31 18.15
C GLY A 168 -13.74 -10.55 16.89
N GLU A 169 -15.07 -10.45 16.97
CA GLU A 169 -15.97 -10.55 15.84
C GLU A 169 -15.96 -9.26 15.00
N GLU A 170 -16.01 -8.10 15.65
CA GLU A 170 -15.87 -6.80 14.99
C GLU A 170 -14.54 -6.67 14.25
N PHE A 171 -13.45 -7.13 14.88
CA PHE A 171 -12.14 -7.17 14.24
C PHE A 171 -12.10 -8.09 13.01
N ASN A 172 -12.68 -9.29 13.11
CA ASN A 172 -12.75 -10.20 11.96
C ASN A 172 -13.59 -9.60 10.83
N TYR A 173 -14.73 -8.96 11.16
CA TYR A 173 -15.59 -8.31 10.19
C TYR A 173 -14.87 -7.15 9.48
N MET A 174 -14.17 -6.29 10.23
CA MET A 174 -13.38 -5.20 9.69
C MET A 174 -12.36 -5.73 8.66
N ASN A 175 -11.54 -6.70 9.06
CA ASN A 175 -10.55 -7.28 8.15
C ASN A 175 -11.17 -7.94 6.91
N ALA A 176 -12.34 -8.59 7.03
CA ALA A 176 -13.01 -9.24 5.91
C ALA A 176 -13.62 -8.24 4.91
N THR A 177 -13.99 -7.05 5.37
CA THR A 177 -14.57 -5.99 4.52
C THR A 177 -13.53 -5.07 3.92
N GLU A 178 -12.36 -4.96 4.55
CA GLU A 178 -11.25 -4.12 4.09
C GLU A 178 -10.40 -4.84 3.02
N HIS A 179 -9.97 -6.07 3.29
CA HIS A 179 -9.14 -6.84 2.37
C HIS A 179 -9.99 -7.70 1.43
N VAL A 180 -10.48 -7.10 0.35
CA VAL A 180 -11.34 -7.78 -0.64
C VAL A 180 -10.55 -8.69 -1.59
N ASN A 181 -9.25 -8.47 -1.74
CA ASN A 181 -8.37 -9.31 -2.56
C ASN A 181 -7.37 -10.08 -1.73
N SER A 182 -7.23 -11.37 -2.00
CA SER A 182 -6.15 -12.18 -1.43
C SER A 182 -4.83 -11.91 -2.13
N ILE A 183 -3.73 -12.02 -1.40
CA ILE A 183 -2.37 -11.92 -1.99
C ILE A 183 -2.15 -12.93 -3.12
N PHE A 184 -2.74 -14.14 -3.02
CA PHE A 184 -2.62 -15.19 -4.04
C PHE A 184 -3.22 -14.75 -5.37
N ASN A 185 -4.38 -14.09 -5.34
CA ASN A 185 -5.03 -13.55 -6.54
C ASN A 185 -4.18 -12.42 -7.14
N LEU A 186 -3.74 -11.47 -6.32
CA LEU A 186 -2.95 -10.32 -6.77
C LEU A 186 -1.61 -10.74 -7.39
N ILE A 187 -0.89 -11.68 -6.78
CA ILE A 187 0.34 -12.24 -7.34
C ILE A 187 0.06 -12.93 -8.69
N SER A 188 -1.03 -13.70 -8.79
CA SER A 188 -1.39 -14.39 -10.02
C SER A 188 -1.69 -13.42 -11.16
N ILE A 189 -2.47 -12.37 -10.89
CA ILE A 189 -2.77 -11.29 -11.86
C ILE A 189 -1.48 -10.63 -12.33
N ILE A 190 -0.60 -10.23 -11.41
CA ILE A 190 0.66 -9.55 -11.74
C ILE A 190 1.58 -10.46 -12.56
N ARG A 191 1.78 -11.69 -12.14
CA ARG A 191 2.68 -12.63 -12.82
C ARG A 191 2.20 -13.03 -14.21
N PHE A 192 0.89 -13.15 -14.40
CA PHE A 192 0.31 -13.48 -15.70
C PHE A 192 0.42 -12.31 -16.69
N ASN A 193 -0.05 -11.11 -16.29
CA ASN A 193 -0.14 -9.97 -17.20
C ASN A 193 1.22 -9.30 -17.49
N TYR A 194 2.19 -9.42 -16.58
CA TYR A 194 3.49 -8.71 -16.67
C TYR A 194 4.69 -9.63 -16.69
N LYS A 195 4.52 -10.85 -17.23
CA LYS A 195 5.58 -11.86 -17.34
C LYS A 195 6.86 -11.27 -17.97
N GLY A 196 8.00 -11.43 -17.28
CA GLY A 196 9.30 -10.92 -17.73
C GLY A 196 9.52 -9.41 -17.53
N LYS A 197 8.53 -8.67 -17.06
CA LYS A 197 8.59 -7.21 -16.84
C LYS A 197 8.57 -6.80 -15.38
N PHE A 198 8.73 -7.72 -14.44
CA PHE A 198 8.69 -7.40 -13.02
C PHE A 198 9.84 -7.99 -12.22
N LYS A 199 10.13 -7.35 -11.09
CA LYS A 199 10.99 -7.87 -10.02
C LYS A 199 10.18 -7.93 -8.74
N GLU A 200 10.28 -9.05 -8.01
CA GLU A 200 9.53 -9.29 -6.79
C GLU A 200 10.45 -9.56 -5.60
N ASP A 201 10.02 -9.16 -4.42
CA ASP A 201 10.68 -9.36 -3.14
C ASP A 201 9.67 -9.77 -2.08
N PHE A 202 10.02 -10.76 -1.26
CA PHE A 202 9.22 -11.25 -0.14
C PHE A 202 9.94 -10.97 1.17
N TYR A 203 9.21 -10.50 2.18
CA TYR A 203 9.78 -10.14 3.47
C TYR A 203 8.96 -10.76 4.63
N PRO A 204 9.58 -11.30 5.70
CA PRO A 204 11.01 -11.18 6.05
C PRO A 204 11.94 -12.27 5.46
N LEU A 205 11.43 -13.43 5.06
CA LEU A 205 12.25 -14.61 4.79
C LEU A 205 12.90 -14.64 3.40
N LYS A 206 12.54 -13.72 2.50
CA LYS A 206 13.05 -13.65 1.10
C LYS A 206 12.78 -14.91 0.24
N LEU A 207 11.99 -15.84 0.74
CA LEU A 207 11.54 -17.01 -0.02
C LEU A 207 10.29 -16.60 -0.83
N LYS A 208 10.17 -17.05 -2.07
CA LYS A 208 9.04 -16.73 -2.95
C LYS A 208 7.74 -17.46 -2.56
N MET A 209 7.40 -17.40 -1.29
CA MET A 209 6.22 -18.03 -0.68
C MET A 209 5.48 -16.99 0.17
N SER A 210 4.27 -16.63 -0.24
CA SER A 210 3.44 -15.66 0.48
C SER A 210 2.99 -16.14 1.86
N ASP A 211 2.80 -17.47 2.05
CA ASP A 211 2.32 -18.03 3.31
C ASP A 211 3.22 -17.76 4.52
N ILE A 212 4.53 -17.75 4.32
CA ILE A 212 5.52 -17.62 5.39
C ILE A 212 6.14 -16.22 5.50
N ASN A 213 5.78 -15.34 4.59
CA ASN A 213 6.19 -13.93 4.63
C ASN A 213 5.04 -13.04 5.10
N LEU A 214 5.36 -11.79 5.46
CA LEU A 214 4.39 -10.79 5.88
C LEU A 214 4.06 -9.79 4.76
N PHE A 215 5.02 -9.54 3.87
CA PHE A 215 4.88 -8.57 2.78
C PHE A 215 5.44 -9.09 1.47
N TYR A 216 4.79 -8.65 0.40
CA TYR A 216 5.18 -8.83 -0.97
C TYR A 216 5.37 -7.48 -1.63
N ASN A 217 6.56 -7.23 -2.17
CA ASN A 217 6.88 -6.04 -2.94
C ASN A 217 7.14 -6.43 -4.40
N VAL A 218 6.66 -5.62 -5.33
CA VAL A 218 6.88 -5.85 -6.76
C VAL A 218 7.08 -4.53 -7.49
N HIS A 219 7.99 -4.53 -8.46
CA HIS A 219 8.25 -3.43 -9.38
C HIS A 219 8.00 -3.90 -10.79
N ILE A 220 7.01 -3.30 -11.46
CA ILE A 220 6.60 -3.61 -12.81
C ILE A 220 7.14 -2.51 -13.73
N HIS A 221 7.84 -2.88 -14.78
CA HIS A 221 8.40 -1.96 -15.77
C HIS A 221 7.46 -1.83 -16.98
N LYS A 222 7.16 -0.60 -17.40
CA LYS A 222 6.41 -0.30 -18.63
C LYS A 222 7.26 -0.44 -19.89
#